data_444abc4e22d8b032eb5a98142d99834e
#
_entry.id   444abc4e22d8b032eb5a98142d99834e
#
_cell.length_a   1.000
_cell.length_b   1.000
_cell.length_c   1.000
_cell.angle_alpha   90.00
_cell.angle_beta   90.00
_cell.angle_gamma   90.00
#
_symmetry.space_group_name_H-M   'P 1'
#
loop_
_entity.id
_entity.type
_entity.pdbx_description
1 polymer ?
#
loop_
_entity_poly.entity_id
_entity_poly.type
_entity_poly.pdbx_seq_one_letter_code
_entity_poly.pdbx_strand_id
1 'polypeptide(L)'
;VSRYNNIQMARKISLNSAYGAIGNEWFRYYDLRIAEGITTSGQLSIRWIEKSLNLYLNKLLKTEGEDYVIASDTDSVYITFDRLVDKVLKKRTDESEDNYRGRAVDFLDTVAKEKIEPFIDKSYQALASYVSAYEQKMQMAREVIADKGIWTAKKRYILNAWDVEGVRYKEPTLKIMGIEA
;
A
#
# COMPACT_ATOMS: atom_id res chain seq x y z
N VAL A 1 -13.89 6.47 22.22
CA VAL A 1 -13.59 6.34 20.77
C VAL A 1 -13.58 7.72 20.11
N SER A 2 -14.65 8.53 20.19
CA SER A 2 -14.76 9.85 19.52
C SER A 2 -13.63 10.83 19.86
N ARG A 3 -13.21 10.95 21.13
CA ARG A 3 -12.13 11.85 21.55
C ARG A 3 -10.79 11.51 20.88
N TYR A 4 -10.43 10.24 20.82
CA TYR A 4 -9.17 9.81 20.19
C TYR A 4 -9.20 9.99 18.68
N ASN A 5 -10.34 9.74 18.03
CA ASN A 5 -10.53 10.02 16.62
C ASN A 5 -10.33 11.50 16.29
N ASN A 6 -10.89 12.40 17.11
CA ASN A 6 -10.73 13.84 16.92
C ASN A 6 -9.25 14.27 17.09
N ILE A 7 -8.55 13.72 18.09
CA ILE A 7 -7.13 14.02 18.31
C ILE A 7 -6.28 13.51 17.15
N GLN A 8 -6.53 12.28 16.69
CA GLN A 8 -5.82 11.71 15.54
C GLN A 8 -6.05 12.55 14.28
N MET A 9 -7.30 12.90 13.99
CA MET A 9 -7.66 13.72 12.84
C MET A 9 -7.00 15.10 12.90
N ALA A 10 -7.03 15.78 14.05
CA ALA A 10 -6.39 17.08 14.22
C ALA A 10 -4.87 17.02 13.96
N ARG A 11 -4.19 15.97 14.45
CA ARG A 11 -2.76 15.76 14.21
C ARG A 11 -2.46 15.46 12.75
N LYS A 12 -3.28 14.63 12.10
CA LYS A 12 -3.16 14.33 10.67
C LYS A 12 -3.31 15.58 9.81
N ILE A 13 -4.32 16.41 10.10
CA ILE A 13 -4.53 17.71 9.43
C ILE A 13 -3.32 18.62 9.64
N SER A 14 -2.81 18.74 10.87
CA SER A 14 -1.63 19.59 11.16
C SER A 14 -0.40 19.16 10.38
N LEU A 15 -0.11 17.85 10.29
CA LEU A 15 1.01 17.33 9.51
C LEU A 15 0.86 17.60 8.01
N ASN A 16 -0.32 17.35 7.45
CA ASN A 16 -0.58 17.61 6.03
C ASN A 16 -0.54 19.12 5.70
N SER A 17 -1.00 19.96 6.64
CA SER A 17 -0.95 21.41 6.50
C SER A 17 0.47 21.96 6.48
N ALA A 18 1.41 21.33 7.20
CA ALA A 18 2.82 21.74 7.20
C ALA A 18 3.43 21.66 5.80
N TYR A 19 3.20 20.55 5.08
CA TYR A 19 3.62 20.43 3.68
C TYR A 19 2.94 21.46 2.77
N GLY A 20 1.61 21.60 2.89
CA GLY A 20 0.84 22.56 2.10
C GLY A 20 1.29 24.02 2.34
N ALA A 21 1.66 24.35 3.59
CA ALA A 21 2.17 25.67 3.94
C ALA A 21 3.51 25.97 3.26
N ILE A 22 4.44 25.02 3.20
CA ILE A 22 5.73 25.22 2.52
C ILE A 22 5.56 25.59 1.05
N GLY A 23 4.54 25.05 0.39
CA GLY A 23 4.18 25.37 -1.00
C GLY A 23 3.32 26.63 -1.19
N ASN A 24 2.95 27.32 -0.13
CA ASN A 24 2.11 28.52 -0.18
C ASN A 24 2.97 29.79 -0.13
N GLU A 25 2.88 30.63 -1.15
CA GLU A 25 3.66 31.87 -1.27
C GLU A 25 3.48 32.87 -0.10
N TRP A 26 2.36 32.80 0.62
CA TRP A 26 2.07 33.66 1.77
C TRP A 26 2.60 33.11 3.11
N PHE A 27 3.21 31.92 3.07
CA PHE A 27 3.76 31.32 4.29
C PHE A 27 5.18 31.83 4.55
N ARG A 28 5.47 32.19 5.81
CA ARG A 28 6.78 32.74 6.22
C ARG A 28 7.98 31.89 5.78
N TYR A 29 7.83 30.57 5.73
CA TYR A 29 8.87 29.61 5.35
C TYR A 29 8.59 28.97 3.99
N TYR A 30 7.95 29.73 3.09
CA TYR A 30 7.72 29.30 1.72
C TYR A 30 9.03 28.99 0.99
N ASP A 31 9.12 27.78 0.45
CA ASP A 31 10.16 27.39 -0.50
C ASP A 31 9.61 26.33 -1.47
N LEU A 32 9.35 26.75 -2.69
CA LEU A 32 8.80 25.89 -3.74
C LEU A 32 9.74 24.71 -4.07
N ARG A 33 11.05 24.89 -3.98
CA ARG A 33 12.04 23.84 -4.24
C ARG A 33 11.93 22.70 -3.23
N ILE A 34 11.64 23.03 -1.96
CA ILE A 34 11.40 22.03 -0.93
C ILE A 34 10.10 21.26 -1.23
N ALA A 35 9.03 21.95 -1.57
CA ALA A 35 7.76 21.34 -1.91
C ALA A 35 7.87 20.42 -3.14
N GLU A 36 8.54 20.86 -4.19
CA GLU A 36 8.84 20.06 -5.39
C GLU A 36 9.75 18.85 -5.06
N GLY A 37 10.77 19.07 -4.24
CA GLY A 37 11.66 18.01 -3.78
C GLY A 37 10.92 16.88 -3.04
N ILE A 38 9.99 17.23 -2.16
CA ILE A 38 9.16 16.25 -1.44
C ILE A 38 8.30 15.45 -2.41
N THR A 39 7.59 16.10 -3.34
CA THR A 39 6.73 15.41 -4.31
C THR A 39 7.52 14.55 -5.28
N THR A 40 8.64 15.06 -5.79
CA THR A 40 9.50 14.31 -6.72
C THR A 40 10.13 13.09 -6.06
N SER A 41 10.58 13.25 -4.81
CA SER A 41 11.10 12.12 -4.01
C SER A 41 10.03 11.07 -3.75
N GLY A 42 8.79 11.47 -3.46
CA GLY A 42 7.65 10.57 -3.32
C GLY A 42 7.37 9.79 -4.61
N GLN A 43 7.35 10.47 -5.75
CA GLN A 43 7.18 9.80 -7.06
C GLN A 43 8.32 8.82 -7.37
N LEU A 44 9.55 9.17 -7.06
CA LEU A 44 10.69 8.27 -7.23
C LEU A 44 10.54 7.04 -6.33
N SER A 45 10.18 7.25 -5.06
CA SER A 45 10.04 6.18 -4.08
C SER A 45 8.98 5.16 -4.47
N ILE A 46 7.80 5.61 -4.92
CA ILE A 46 6.73 4.69 -5.31
C ILE A 46 7.08 3.89 -6.57
N ARG A 47 7.69 4.52 -7.57
CA ARG A 47 8.16 3.84 -8.79
C ARG A 47 9.29 2.86 -8.52
N TRP A 48 10.17 3.19 -7.58
CA TRP A 48 11.24 2.29 -7.14
C TRP A 48 10.68 1.02 -6.51
N ILE A 49 9.70 1.16 -5.62
CA ILE A 49 9.04 0.03 -4.97
C ILE A 49 8.25 -0.82 -5.98
N GLU A 50 7.47 -0.19 -6.86
CA GLU A 50 6.74 -0.87 -7.93
C GLU A 50 7.66 -1.77 -8.76
N LYS A 51 8.75 -1.21 -9.28
CA LYS A 51 9.75 -1.96 -10.05
C LYS A 51 10.41 -3.07 -9.24
N SER A 52 10.79 -2.78 -8.01
CA SER A 52 11.45 -3.74 -7.12
C SER A 52 10.54 -4.90 -6.75
N LEU A 53 9.27 -4.64 -6.46
CA LEU A 53 8.27 -5.67 -6.15
C LEU A 53 7.98 -6.55 -7.36
N ASN A 54 7.82 -5.98 -8.55
CA ASN A 54 7.61 -6.76 -9.77
C ASN A 54 8.80 -7.69 -10.04
N LEU A 55 10.03 -7.21 -9.92
CA LEU A 55 11.23 -8.05 -10.06
C LEU A 55 11.28 -9.16 -9.00
N TYR A 56 10.98 -8.83 -7.75
CA TYR A 56 10.99 -9.80 -6.65
C TYR A 56 9.93 -10.88 -6.84
N LEU A 57 8.69 -10.51 -7.17
CA LEU A 57 7.59 -11.45 -7.36
C LEU A 57 7.79 -12.32 -8.59
N ASN A 58 8.30 -11.79 -9.71
CA ASN A 58 8.66 -12.58 -10.88
C ASN A 58 9.70 -13.64 -10.52
N LYS A 59 10.75 -13.27 -9.76
CA LYS A 59 11.75 -14.22 -9.29
C LYS A 59 11.16 -15.28 -8.35
N LEU A 60 10.31 -14.88 -7.41
CA LEU A 60 9.69 -15.77 -6.43
C LEU A 60 8.75 -16.78 -7.09
N LEU A 61 7.94 -16.32 -8.03
CA LEU A 61 6.92 -17.12 -8.71
C LEU A 61 7.44 -17.82 -9.96
N LYS A 62 8.69 -17.57 -10.34
CA LYS A 62 9.34 -18.10 -11.56
C LYS A 62 8.55 -17.72 -12.80
N THR A 63 8.18 -16.45 -12.92
CA THR A 63 7.54 -15.82 -14.07
C THR A 63 8.49 -14.80 -14.68
N GLU A 64 8.25 -14.37 -15.91
CA GLU A 64 9.05 -13.37 -16.60
C GLU A 64 8.14 -12.26 -17.14
N GLY A 65 8.45 -11.01 -16.78
CA GLY A 65 7.75 -9.85 -17.31
C GLY A 65 6.29 -9.68 -16.88
N GLU A 66 5.87 -10.40 -15.85
CA GLU A 66 4.51 -10.22 -15.29
C GLU A 66 4.45 -8.98 -14.40
N ASP A 67 3.35 -8.26 -14.52
CA ASP A 67 3.08 -7.09 -13.70
C ASP A 67 2.16 -7.47 -12.53
N TYR A 68 2.73 -7.56 -11.34
CA TYR A 68 2.02 -7.89 -10.11
C TYR A 68 1.51 -6.64 -9.39
N VAL A 69 2.10 -5.48 -9.66
CA VAL A 69 1.64 -4.20 -9.13
C VAL A 69 0.61 -3.61 -10.09
N ILE A 70 -0.65 -3.88 -9.84
CA ILE A 70 -1.78 -3.53 -10.72
C ILE A 70 -2.21 -2.07 -10.66
N ALA A 71 -1.88 -1.39 -9.57
CA ALA A 71 -2.14 0.04 -9.39
C ALA A 71 -1.20 0.63 -8.34
N SER A 72 -0.95 1.93 -8.41
CA SER A 72 -0.25 2.70 -7.38
C SER A 72 -0.89 4.08 -7.25
N ASP A 73 -0.91 4.62 -6.05
CA ASP A 73 -1.35 6.00 -5.80
C ASP A 73 -0.52 6.62 -4.69
N THR A 74 0.18 7.71 -5.01
CA THR A 74 0.96 8.57 -4.13
C THR A 74 1.94 7.81 -3.20
N ASP A 75 1.43 7.05 -2.23
CA ASP A 75 2.16 6.33 -1.18
C ASP A 75 1.71 4.88 -0.99
N SER A 76 0.86 4.38 -1.87
CA SER A 76 0.34 3.01 -1.82
C SER A 76 0.55 2.25 -3.12
N VAL A 77 0.74 0.94 -3.00
CA VAL A 77 0.80 -0.02 -4.12
C VAL A 77 -0.24 -1.11 -3.93
N TYR A 78 -0.86 -1.52 -5.02
CA TYR A 78 -1.85 -2.60 -5.06
C TYR A 78 -1.23 -3.78 -5.79
N ILE A 79 -1.12 -4.90 -5.08
CA ILE A 79 -0.43 -6.09 -5.57
C ILE A 79 -1.43 -7.23 -5.74
N THR A 80 -1.43 -7.89 -6.90
CA THR A 80 -2.18 -9.13 -7.07
C THR A 80 -1.36 -10.33 -6.62
N PHE A 81 -1.99 -11.21 -5.84
CA PHE A 81 -1.39 -12.45 -5.34
C PHE A 81 -2.13 -13.69 -5.83
N ASP A 82 -3.01 -13.58 -6.82
CA ASP A 82 -3.83 -14.69 -7.32
C ASP A 82 -2.97 -15.91 -7.65
N ARG A 83 -1.92 -15.72 -8.45
CA ARG A 83 -1.00 -16.81 -8.81
C ARG A 83 -0.28 -17.43 -7.62
N LEU A 84 0.03 -16.65 -6.58
CA LEU A 84 0.65 -17.17 -5.37
C LEU A 84 -0.35 -18.01 -4.57
N VAL A 85 -1.57 -17.51 -4.41
CA VAL A 85 -2.65 -18.20 -3.69
C VAL A 85 -2.98 -19.50 -4.40
N ASP A 86 -3.18 -19.50 -5.70
CA ASP A 86 -3.50 -20.69 -6.51
C ASP A 86 -2.39 -21.75 -6.46
N LYS A 87 -1.14 -21.30 -6.40
CA LYS A 87 0.01 -22.21 -6.35
C LYS A 87 0.20 -22.90 -5.00
N VAL A 88 -0.11 -22.19 -3.91
CA VAL A 88 0.16 -22.61 -2.53
C VAL A 88 -1.09 -23.15 -1.84
N LEU A 89 -2.24 -22.53 -2.03
CA LEU A 89 -3.48 -22.87 -1.38
C LEU A 89 -4.42 -23.59 -2.36
N LYS A 90 -4.62 -24.90 -2.09
CA LYS A 90 -5.66 -25.65 -2.78
C LYS A 90 -6.92 -25.66 -1.93
N LYS A 91 -8.07 -25.40 -2.56
CA LYS A 91 -9.37 -25.57 -1.92
C LYS A 91 -9.57 -27.05 -1.59
N ARG A 92 -9.98 -27.35 -0.37
CA ARG A 92 -10.28 -28.73 0.06
C ARG A 92 -11.67 -29.11 -0.46
N THR A 93 -11.88 -30.40 -0.73
CA THR A 93 -13.13 -30.92 -1.36
C THR A 93 -14.38 -30.56 -0.57
N ASP A 94 -14.29 -30.51 0.77
CA ASP A 94 -15.43 -30.25 1.66
C ASP A 94 -15.37 -28.86 2.30
N GLU A 95 -14.56 -27.94 1.74
CA GLU A 95 -14.34 -26.62 2.30
C GLU A 95 -15.33 -25.61 1.72
N SER A 96 -16.04 -24.89 2.60
CA SER A 96 -16.87 -23.75 2.17
C SER A 96 -16.01 -22.65 1.57
N GLU A 97 -16.60 -21.83 0.69
CA GLU A 97 -15.92 -20.70 0.05
C GLU A 97 -15.36 -19.72 1.08
N ASP A 98 -16.12 -19.43 2.14
CA ASP A 98 -15.74 -18.50 3.20
C ASP A 98 -14.55 -19.01 4.02
N ASN A 99 -14.48 -20.32 4.29
CA ASN A 99 -13.34 -20.92 4.98
C ASN A 99 -12.07 -20.88 4.13
N TYR A 100 -12.21 -21.16 2.83
CA TYR A 100 -11.08 -21.03 1.90
C TYR A 100 -10.56 -19.59 1.82
N ARG A 101 -11.47 -18.61 1.70
CA ARG A 101 -11.12 -17.18 1.70
C ARG A 101 -10.48 -16.76 3.01
N GLY A 102 -11.01 -17.18 4.16
CA GLY A 102 -10.40 -16.93 5.48
C GLY A 102 -8.94 -17.41 5.53
N ARG A 103 -8.67 -18.64 5.09
CA ARG A 103 -7.30 -19.18 5.00
C ARG A 103 -6.41 -18.40 4.03
N ALA A 104 -6.97 -17.97 2.89
CA ALA A 104 -6.21 -17.17 1.92
C ALA A 104 -5.82 -15.81 2.52
N VAL A 105 -6.71 -15.17 3.25
CA VAL A 105 -6.44 -13.89 3.91
C VAL A 105 -5.39 -14.05 5.02
N ASP A 106 -5.46 -15.12 5.84
CA ASP A 106 -4.44 -15.42 6.87
C ASP A 106 -3.06 -15.69 6.25
N PHE A 107 -3.05 -16.45 5.16
CA PHE A 107 -1.83 -16.71 4.40
C PHE A 107 -1.24 -15.40 3.84
N LEU A 108 -2.05 -14.56 3.21
CA LEU A 108 -1.60 -13.29 2.65
C LEU A 108 -1.14 -12.31 3.72
N ASP A 109 -1.78 -12.27 4.88
CA ASP A 109 -1.32 -11.45 6.02
C ASP A 109 0.07 -11.90 6.49
N THR A 110 0.29 -13.22 6.59
CA THR A 110 1.59 -13.78 6.94
C THR A 110 2.65 -13.46 5.88
N VAL A 111 2.32 -13.65 4.60
CA VAL A 111 3.23 -13.33 3.48
C VAL A 111 3.58 -11.85 3.46
N ALA A 112 2.60 -10.97 3.66
CA ALA A 112 2.83 -9.54 3.73
C ALA A 112 3.84 -9.19 4.83
N LYS A 113 3.59 -9.64 6.07
CA LYS A 113 4.44 -9.34 7.24
C LYS A 113 5.82 -9.96 7.19
N GLU A 114 5.92 -11.21 6.75
CA GLU A 114 7.19 -11.95 6.81
C GLU A 114 8.06 -11.82 5.57
N LYS A 115 7.49 -11.49 4.42
CA LYS A 115 8.21 -11.45 3.13
C LYS A 115 8.14 -10.11 2.44
N ILE A 116 6.96 -9.52 2.30
CA ILE A 116 6.78 -8.31 1.50
C ILE A 116 7.27 -7.07 2.25
N GLU A 117 6.82 -6.84 3.47
CA GLU A 117 7.25 -5.69 4.27
C GLU A 117 8.77 -5.67 4.50
N PRO A 118 9.45 -6.77 4.92
CA PRO A 118 10.90 -6.77 5.05
C PRO A 118 11.64 -6.57 3.72
N PHE A 119 11.05 -7.01 2.60
CA PHE A 119 11.62 -6.74 1.28
C PHE A 119 11.50 -5.26 0.90
N ILE A 120 10.34 -4.64 1.18
CA ILE A 120 10.13 -3.21 0.96
C ILE A 120 11.11 -2.37 1.78
N ASP A 121 11.32 -2.71 3.06
CA ASP A 121 12.29 -2.02 3.93
C ASP A 121 13.71 -2.09 3.36
N LYS A 122 14.14 -3.27 2.90
CA LYS A 122 15.43 -3.43 2.22
C LYS A 122 15.51 -2.63 0.92
N SER A 123 14.42 -2.57 0.17
CA SER A 123 14.34 -1.80 -1.06
C SER A 123 14.45 -0.29 -0.80
N TYR A 124 13.80 0.23 0.25
CA TYR A 124 13.94 1.61 0.68
C TYR A 124 15.34 1.92 1.20
N GLN A 125 15.98 0.99 1.89
CA GLN A 125 17.38 1.15 2.31
C GLN A 125 18.31 1.26 1.09
N ALA A 126 18.07 0.46 0.05
CA ALA A 126 18.83 0.54 -1.21
C ALA A 126 18.58 1.88 -1.93
N LEU A 127 17.32 2.35 -1.95
CA LEU A 127 16.99 3.67 -2.51
C LEU A 127 17.69 4.79 -1.74
N ALA A 128 17.64 4.77 -0.40
CA ALA A 128 18.29 5.78 0.44
C ALA A 128 19.80 5.85 0.18
N SER A 129 20.45 4.69 0.04
CA SER A 129 21.86 4.61 -0.35
C SER A 129 22.11 5.15 -1.76
N TYR A 130 21.25 4.82 -2.72
CA TYR A 130 21.37 5.29 -4.10
C TYR A 130 21.27 6.81 -4.24
N VAL A 131 20.36 7.44 -3.49
CA VAL A 131 20.18 8.90 -3.50
C VAL A 131 21.05 9.62 -2.46
N SER A 132 21.94 8.91 -1.76
CA SER A 132 22.77 9.46 -0.68
C SER A 132 21.95 10.18 0.40
N ALA A 133 20.80 9.62 0.77
CA ALA A 133 19.96 10.18 1.82
C ALA A 133 20.67 10.12 3.18
N TYR A 134 20.49 11.17 3.97
CA TYR A 134 21.06 11.25 5.33
C TYR A 134 20.54 10.11 6.23
N GLU A 135 19.27 9.79 6.11
CA GLU A 135 18.60 8.75 6.90
C GLU A 135 17.42 8.15 6.10
N GLN A 136 17.23 6.84 6.21
CA GLN A 136 16.05 6.16 5.66
C GLN A 136 14.89 6.25 6.65
N LYS A 137 13.77 6.89 6.27
CA LYS A 137 12.56 7.06 7.09
C LYS A 137 11.28 6.55 6.42
N MET A 138 11.39 6.05 5.20
CA MET A 138 10.22 5.52 4.48
C MET A 138 9.82 4.18 5.06
N GLN A 139 8.52 4.04 5.34
CA GLN A 139 7.92 2.80 5.82
C GLN A 139 6.64 2.54 5.03
N MET A 140 6.39 1.28 4.70
CA MET A 140 5.17 0.85 4.05
C MET A 140 4.72 -0.45 4.71
N ALA A 141 3.50 -0.47 5.23
CA ALA A 141 2.87 -1.63 5.85
C ALA A 141 1.62 -2.04 5.08
N ARG A 142 1.19 -3.28 5.27
CA ARG A 142 -0.04 -3.79 4.69
C ARG A 142 -1.25 -3.07 5.30
N GLU A 143 -2.04 -2.42 4.46
CA GLU A 143 -3.27 -1.74 4.88
C GLU A 143 -4.51 -2.61 4.68
N VAL A 144 -4.68 -3.19 3.48
CA VAL A 144 -5.90 -3.91 3.12
C VAL A 144 -5.57 -5.25 2.48
N ILE A 145 -6.40 -6.27 2.77
CA ILE A 145 -6.49 -7.51 1.99
C ILE A 145 -7.91 -7.59 1.45
N ALA A 146 -8.03 -7.63 0.13
CA ALA A 146 -9.30 -7.71 -0.59
C ALA A 146 -9.28 -8.87 -1.59
N ASP A 147 -10.43 -9.47 -1.85
CA ASP A 147 -10.55 -10.51 -2.87
C ASP A 147 -10.95 -9.95 -4.24
N LYS A 148 -11.46 -8.72 -4.27
CA LYS A 148 -11.87 -8.03 -5.50
C LYS A 148 -11.59 -6.54 -5.39
N GLY A 149 -11.18 -5.94 -6.50
CA GLY A 149 -10.99 -4.51 -6.61
C GLY A 149 -11.37 -4.00 -7.99
N ILE A 150 -11.95 -2.82 -8.03
CA ILE A 150 -12.27 -2.11 -9.27
C ILE A 150 -11.75 -0.69 -9.17
N TRP A 151 -10.89 -0.30 -10.11
CA TRP A 151 -10.38 1.06 -10.27
C TRP A 151 -11.04 1.69 -11.48
N THR A 152 -11.91 2.68 -11.25
CA THR A 152 -12.65 3.38 -12.32
C THR A 152 -11.88 4.56 -12.88
N ALA A 153 -11.04 5.20 -12.05
CA ALA A 153 -10.17 6.29 -12.42
C ALA A 153 -9.10 6.49 -11.33
N LYS A 154 -8.16 7.41 -11.57
CA LYS A 154 -7.19 7.83 -10.55
C LYS A 154 -7.92 8.31 -9.29
N LYS A 155 -7.56 7.76 -8.13
CA LYS A 155 -8.17 8.01 -6.81
C LYS A 155 -9.64 7.61 -6.69
N ARG A 156 -10.14 6.76 -7.60
CA ARG A 156 -11.52 6.25 -7.59
C ARG A 156 -11.51 4.74 -7.67
N TYR A 157 -11.77 4.08 -6.55
CA TYR A 157 -11.76 2.63 -6.50
C TYR A 157 -12.73 2.06 -5.46
N ILE A 158 -13.09 0.81 -5.64
CA ILE A 158 -13.89 0.02 -4.70
C ILE A 158 -13.14 -1.27 -4.44
N LEU A 159 -12.94 -1.61 -3.18
CA LEU A 159 -12.35 -2.88 -2.74
C LEU A 159 -13.36 -3.66 -1.92
N ASN A 160 -13.46 -4.97 -2.17
CA ASN A 160 -14.17 -5.89 -1.30
C ASN A 160 -13.19 -6.42 -0.25
N ALA A 161 -13.10 -5.72 0.88
CA ALA A 161 -12.05 -5.89 1.87
C ALA A 161 -12.42 -6.93 2.95
N TRP A 162 -11.53 -7.87 3.18
CA TRP A 162 -11.61 -8.88 4.25
C TRP A 162 -10.81 -8.51 5.48
N ASP A 163 -9.80 -7.66 5.32
CA ASP A 163 -8.99 -7.13 6.40
C ASP A 163 -8.60 -5.69 6.10
N VAL A 164 -8.75 -4.81 7.06
CA VAL A 164 -8.35 -3.40 6.97
C VAL A 164 -7.54 -3.05 8.22
N GLU A 165 -6.29 -2.66 8.05
CA GLU A 165 -5.36 -2.27 9.12
C GLU A 165 -5.25 -3.31 10.26
N GLY A 166 -5.35 -4.62 9.91
CA GLY A 166 -5.30 -5.72 10.88
C GLY A 166 -6.63 -6.05 11.54
N VAL A 167 -7.70 -5.33 11.21
CA VAL A 167 -9.06 -5.67 11.64
C VAL A 167 -9.67 -6.64 10.63
N ARG A 168 -9.85 -7.89 11.09
CA ARG A 168 -10.45 -8.96 10.30
C ARG A 168 -11.97 -8.88 10.33
N TYR A 169 -12.60 -8.89 9.16
CA TYR A 169 -14.05 -8.94 9.02
C TYR A 169 -14.54 -10.39 8.83
N LYS A 170 -15.69 -10.72 9.41
CA LYS A 170 -16.36 -12.01 9.18
C LYS A 170 -16.98 -12.11 7.80
N GLU A 171 -17.51 -10.98 7.32
CA GLU A 171 -18.01 -10.78 5.97
C GLU A 171 -17.26 -9.60 5.36
N PRO A 172 -16.98 -9.63 4.04
CA PRO A 172 -16.22 -8.56 3.43
C PRO A 172 -16.98 -7.24 3.49
N THR A 173 -16.24 -6.16 3.69
CA THR A 173 -16.79 -4.80 3.67
C THR A 173 -16.32 -4.06 2.43
N LEU A 174 -17.17 -3.18 1.90
CA LEU A 174 -16.79 -2.35 0.77
C LEU A 174 -16.01 -1.12 1.25
N LYS A 175 -14.74 -1.04 0.82
CA LYS A 175 -13.93 0.16 0.96
C LYS A 175 -14.07 0.97 -0.33
N ILE A 176 -14.77 2.10 -0.27
CA ILE A 176 -15.05 2.97 -1.41
C ILE A 176 -14.23 4.25 -1.25
N MET A 177 -13.49 4.62 -2.29
CA MET A 177 -12.68 5.83 -2.31
C MET A 177 -12.97 6.66 -3.55
N GLY A 178 -13.22 7.97 -3.35
CA GLY A 178 -13.39 8.96 -4.41
C GLY A 178 -14.61 8.78 -5.30
N ILE A 179 -15.53 7.87 -4.95
CA ILE A 179 -16.79 7.65 -5.67
C ILE A 179 -17.91 8.14 -4.77
N GLU A 180 -18.66 9.10 -5.24
CA GLU A 180 -19.89 9.56 -4.59
C GLU A 180 -21.02 8.57 -4.96
N ALA A 181 -21.75 8.14 -3.95
CA ALA A 181 -22.91 7.28 -4.11
C ALA A 181 -24.17 8.11 -4.40
#